data_67a685c8d7fd31e13d33bb5c3e7c95ed
#
_entry.id   67a685c8d7fd31e13d33bb5c3e7c95ed
#
_cell.length_a   1.000
_cell.length_b   1.000
_cell.length_c   1.000
_cell.angle_alpha   90.00
_cell.angle_beta   90.00
_cell.angle_gamma   90.00
#
_symmetry.space_group_name_H-M   'P 1'
#
loop_
_entity.id
_entity.type
_entity.pdbx_description
1 polymer ?
#
loop_
_entity_poly.entity_id
_entity_poly.type
_entity_poly.pdbx_seq_one_letter_code
_entity_poly.pdbx_strand_id
1 'polypeptide(L)'
;MKVTEDFISNIMTDFELNKAQFELLSYNYPPEYGWETSITEIEIDQRTFDLLVLLKGKIALKTQSQIIKNYDLLHTLLDQEIKEST
;
A
#
# COMPACT_ATOMS: atom_id res chain seq x y z
N MET A 1 9.29 8.50 1.22
CA MET A 1 8.75 8.95 2.52
C MET A 1 8.82 7.83 3.53
N LYS A 2 8.95 8.18 4.79
CA LYS A 2 9.08 7.17 5.85
C LYS A 2 7.75 6.72 6.41
N VAL A 3 7.66 5.43 6.70
CA VAL A 3 6.52 4.87 7.43
C VAL A 3 6.64 5.25 8.90
N THR A 4 5.63 5.94 9.43
CA THR A 4 5.57 6.34 10.85
C THR A 4 4.55 5.50 11.60
N GLU A 5 4.63 5.50 12.93
CA GLU A 5 3.63 4.82 13.76
C GLU A 5 2.21 5.37 13.51
N ASP A 6 2.08 6.68 13.36
CA ASP A 6 0.79 7.30 13.05
C ASP A 6 0.24 6.84 11.71
N PHE A 7 1.10 6.74 10.69
CA PHE A 7 0.69 6.24 9.38
C PHE A 7 0.21 4.79 9.48
N ILE A 8 0.95 3.94 10.18
CA ILE A 8 0.57 2.54 10.38
C ILE A 8 -0.81 2.46 11.03
N SER A 9 -1.04 3.23 12.09
CA SER A 9 -2.35 3.27 12.77
C SER A 9 -3.48 3.69 11.83
N ASN A 10 -3.21 4.60 10.90
CA ASN A 10 -4.21 5.10 9.95
C ASN A 10 -4.55 4.11 8.85
N ILE A 11 -3.65 3.21 8.50
CA ILE A 11 -3.90 2.22 7.44
C ILE A 11 -4.32 0.84 7.97
N MET A 12 -4.27 0.63 9.28
CA MET A 12 -4.72 -0.62 9.91
C MET A 12 -6.24 -0.74 9.99
N THR A 13 -6.72 -1.97 9.97
CA THR A 13 -8.11 -2.31 10.26
C THR A 13 -8.09 -3.45 11.28
N ASP A 14 -8.83 -3.28 12.38
CA ASP A 14 -8.87 -4.27 13.47
C ASP A 14 -7.48 -4.63 14.01
N PHE A 15 -6.63 -3.61 14.19
CA PHE A 15 -5.27 -3.71 14.72
C PHE A 15 -4.30 -4.51 13.84
N GLU A 16 -4.61 -4.65 12.55
CA GLU A 16 -3.78 -5.42 11.63
C GLU A 16 -3.83 -4.84 10.22
N LEU A 17 -2.77 -5.09 9.44
CA LEU A 17 -2.75 -4.84 8.01
C LEU A 17 -3.22 -6.09 7.28
N ASN A 18 -3.79 -5.92 6.08
CA ASN A 18 -4.16 -7.06 5.25
C ASN A 18 -2.96 -7.61 4.48
N LYS A 19 -3.16 -8.75 3.82
CA LYS A 19 -2.10 -9.43 3.07
C LYS A 19 -1.45 -8.54 2.02
N ALA A 20 -2.26 -7.81 1.24
CA ALA A 20 -1.74 -6.94 0.18
C ALA A 20 -0.88 -5.81 0.74
N GLN A 21 -1.27 -5.24 1.87
CA GLN A 21 -0.49 -4.20 2.53
C GLN A 21 0.86 -4.72 3.01
N PHE A 22 0.90 -5.93 3.59
CA PHE A 22 2.17 -6.55 3.99
C PHE A 22 3.06 -6.84 2.77
N GLU A 23 2.49 -7.33 1.69
CA GLU A 23 3.24 -7.60 0.45
C GLU A 23 3.86 -6.33 -0.13
N LEU A 24 3.12 -5.22 -0.12
CA LEU A 24 3.65 -3.93 -0.58
C LEU A 24 4.82 -3.43 0.25
N LEU A 25 4.86 -3.78 1.53
CA LEU A 25 5.93 -3.44 2.44
C LEU A 25 7.07 -4.47 2.43
N SER A 26 6.98 -5.49 1.57
CA SER A 26 7.93 -6.59 1.49
C SER A 26 8.05 -7.36 2.81
N TYR A 27 6.95 -7.47 3.53
CA TYR A 27 6.87 -8.19 4.79
C TYR A 27 6.12 -9.51 4.59
N ASN A 28 6.58 -10.57 5.26
CA ASN A 28 5.95 -11.89 5.17
C ASN A 28 4.58 -11.92 5.83
N TYR A 29 3.65 -12.65 5.23
CA TYR A 29 2.31 -12.85 5.77
C TYR A 29 2.11 -14.34 6.06
N PRO A 30 1.54 -14.73 7.20
CA PRO A 30 1.06 -13.89 8.29
C PRO A 30 2.19 -13.21 9.07
N PRO A 31 1.94 -12.05 9.68
CA PRO A 31 2.98 -11.31 10.38
C PRO A 31 3.36 -11.95 11.72
N GLU A 32 4.61 -11.75 12.12
CA GLU A 32 5.08 -12.15 13.41
C GLU A 32 4.73 -11.10 14.47
N TYR A 33 4.76 -11.49 15.74
CA TYR A 33 4.58 -10.56 16.85
C TYR A 33 5.62 -9.44 16.77
N GLY A 34 5.17 -8.21 16.94
CA GLY A 34 6.06 -7.04 16.85
C GLY A 34 6.30 -6.53 15.44
N TRP A 35 5.49 -6.94 14.48
CA TRP A 35 5.63 -6.53 13.07
C TRP A 35 5.60 -5.00 12.88
N GLU A 36 4.86 -4.28 13.73
CA GLU A 36 4.74 -2.83 13.63
C GLU A 36 6.11 -2.15 13.78
N THR A 37 6.92 -2.64 14.70
CA THR A 37 8.28 -2.13 14.90
C THR A 37 9.16 -2.39 13.67
N SER A 38 8.98 -3.56 13.06
CA SER A 38 9.79 -3.95 11.90
C SER A 38 9.54 -3.10 10.67
N ILE A 39 8.34 -2.55 10.50
CA ILE A 39 8.01 -1.73 9.34
C ILE A 39 8.05 -0.22 9.63
N THR A 40 8.28 0.19 10.87
CA THR A 40 8.41 1.59 11.23
C THR A 40 9.73 2.14 10.69
N GLU A 41 9.68 3.34 10.12
CA GLU A 41 10.81 4.09 9.56
C GLU A 41 11.39 3.55 8.25
N ILE A 42 10.79 2.54 7.63
CA ILE A 42 11.22 2.14 6.29
C ILE A 42 10.82 3.21 5.28
N GLU A 43 11.63 3.32 4.20
CA GLU A 43 11.32 4.24 3.10
C GLU A 43 10.38 3.58 2.10
N ILE A 44 9.35 4.31 1.68
CA ILE A 44 8.42 3.85 0.64
C ILE A 44 8.26 4.95 -0.41
N ASP A 45 7.90 4.55 -1.62
CA ASP A 45 7.61 5.48 -2.69
C ASP A 45 6.13 5.91 -2.66
N GLN A 46 5.78 6.85 -3.54
CA GLN A 46 4.42 7.39 -3.59
C GLN A 46 3.39 6.31 -3.96
N ARG A 47 3.74 5.41 -4.87
CA ARG A 47 2.87 4.31 -5.27
C ARG A 47 2.52 3.43 -4.07
N THR A 48 3.52 3.04 -3.30
CA THR A 48 3.33 2.21 -2.11
C THR A 48 2.46 2.93 -1.08
N PHE A 49 2.73 4.20 -0.83
CA PHE A 49 1.94 5.02 0.09
C PHE A 49 0.46 5.04 -0.31
N ASP A 50 0.19 5.37 -1.56
CA ASP A 50 -1.18 5.50 -2.06
C ASP A 50 -1.92 4.17 -1.99
N LEU A 51 -1.26 3.07 -2.37
CA LEU A 51 -1.88 1.75 -2.35
C LEU A 51 -2.15 1.26 -0.92
N LEU A 52 -1.26 1.55 0.02
CA LEU A 52 -1.49 1.20 1.42
C LEU A 52 -2.77 1.87 1.95
N VAL A 53 -2.99 3.12 1.60
CA VAL A 53 -4.20 3.86 1.99
C VAL A 53 -5.44 3.28 1.32
N LEU A 54 -5.38 3.04 0.00
CA LEU A 54 -6.50 2.52 -0.76
C LEU A 54 -6.91 1.10 -0.35
N LEU A 55 -5.96 0.30 0.10
CA LEU A 55 -6.20 -1.09 0.49
C LEU A 55 -6.70 -1.25 1.92
N LYS A 56 -6.78 -0.17 2.69
CA LYS A 56 -7.29 -0.23 4.06
C LYS A 56 -8.69 -0.84 4.09
N GLY A 57 -8.87 -1.90 4.90
CA GLY A 57 -10.15 -2.56 5.06
C GLY A 57 -10.57 -3.47 3.92
N LYS A 58 -9.73 -3.64 2.90
CA LYS A 58 -10.05 -4.48 1.73
C LYS A 58 -9.53 -5.90 1.96
N ILE A 59 -10.41 -6.79 2.38
CA ILE A 59 -10.04 -8.16 2.79
C ILE A 59 -9.97 -9.13 1.62
N ALA A 60 -10.89 -9.02 0.65
CA ALA A 60 -10.98 -9.94 -0.47
C ALA A 60 -9.78 -9.80 -1.42
N LEU A 61 -9.10 -10.90 -1.72
CA LEU A 61 -7.93 -10.90 -2.60
C LEU A 61 -8.25 -10.35 -3.99
N LYS A 62 -9.42 -10.65 -4.51
CA LYS A 62 -9.86 -10.12 -5.80
C LYS A 62 -9.98 -8.60 -5.79
N THR A 63 -10.54 -8.04 -4.72
CA THR A 63 -10.67 -6.59 -4.56
C THR A 63 -9.29 -5.94 -4.45
N GLN A 64 -8.38 -6.54 -3.69
CA GLN A 64 -7.01 -6.04 -3.54
C GLN A 64 -6.30 -5.98 -4.90
N SER A 65 -6.36 -7.07 -5.67
CA SER A 65 -5.75 -7.13 -6.99
C SER A 65 -6.34 -6.10 -7.95
N GLN A 66 -7.65 -5.90 -7.89
CA GLN A 66 -8.34 -4.94 -8.74
C GLN A 66 -7.94 -3.50 -8.44
N ILE A 67 -7.80 -3.17 -7.15
CA ILE A 67 -7.36 -1.83 -6.72
C ILE A 67 -5.95 -1.53 -7.23
N ILE A 68 -5.02 -2.47 -7.08
CA ILE A 68 -3.64 -2.31 -7.53
C ILE A 68 -3.60 -2.13 -9.05
N LYS A 69 -4.31 -2.96 -9.77
CA LYS A 69 -4.39 -2.91 -11.22
C LYS A 69 -4.95 -1.58 -11.73
N ASN A 70 -6.04 -1.12 -11.13
CA ASN A 70 -6.68 0.15 -11.51
C ASN A 70 -5.77 1.34 -11.21
N TYR A 71 -5.08 1.32 -10.07
CA TYR A 71 -4.13 2.38 -9.73
C TYR A 71 -3.02 2.47 -10.78
N ASP A 72 -2.40 1.35 -11.09
CA ASP A 72 -1.29 1.31 -12.05
C ASP A 72 -1.73 1.73 -13.45
N LEU A 73 -2.91 1.28 -13.87
CA LEU A 73 -3.47 1.67 -15.18
C LEU A 73 -3.74 3.17 -15.26
N LEU A 74 -4.36 3.73 -14.23
CA LEU A 74 -4.66 5.16 -14.19
C LEU A 74 -3.38 5.99 -14.28
N HIS A 75 -2.36 5.63 -13.53
CA HIS A 75 -1.10 6.37 -13.54
C HIS A 75 -0.37 6.24 -14.87
N THR A 76 -0.44 5.09 -15.52
CA THR A 76 0.10 4.90 -16.86
C THR A 76 -0.60 5.82 -17.88
N LEU A 77 -1.93 5.93 -17.82
CA LEU A 77 -2.69 6.79 -18.69
C LEU A 77 -2.39 8.26 -18.46
N LEU A 78 -2.25 8.68 -17.21
CA LEU A 78 -1.89 10.05 -16.86
C LEU A 78 -0.49 10.40 -17.38
N ASP A 79 0.46 9.51 -17.27
CA ASP A 79 1.82 9.71 -17.79
C ASP A 79 1.81 9.86 -19.31
N GLN A 80 1.01 9.07 -20.02
CA GLN A 80 0.86 9.18 -21.46
C GLN A 80 0.26 10.52 -21.89
N GLU A 81 -0.76 11.00 -21.17
CA GLU A 81 -1.37 12.30 -21.44
C GLU A 81 -0.38 13.44 -21.25
N ILE A 82 0.43 13.39 -20.20
CA ILE A 82 1.46 14.40 -19.95
C ILE A 82 2.48 14.42 -21.09
N LYS A 83 2.90 13.25 -21.57
CA LYS A 83 3.84 13.15 -22.69
C LYS A 83 3.26 13.67 -23.99
N GLU A 84 2.00 13.43 -24.26
CA GLU A 84 1.30 13.89 -25.47
C GLU A 84 1.08 15.40 -25.47
N SER A 85 0.92 16.00 -24.30
CA SER A 85 0.67 17.44 -24.18
C SER A 85 1.93 18.28 -24.25
N THR A 86 3.09 17.67 -24.26
CA THR A 86 4.37 18.36 -24.42
C THR A 86 4.93 18.19 -25.82
#